data_db2fd5bca2a5841340605b12fa446870
#
_entry.id   db2fd5bca2a5841340605b12fa446870
#
_cell.length_a   1.000
_cell.length_b   1.000
_cell.length_c   1.000
_cell.angle_alpha   90.00
_cell.angle_beta   90.00
_cell.angle_gamma   90.00
#
_symmetry.space_group_name_H-M   'P 1'
#
loop_
_entity.id
_entity.type
_entity.pdbx_description
1 polymer ?
#
loop_
_entity_poly.entity_id
_entity_poly.type
_entity_poly.pdbx_seq_one_letter_code
_entity_poly.pdbx_strand_id
1 'polypeptide(L)'
;SDLSQLEELNHYQFSDTEWQQFFSDVIANPNEHIPEKTQKIQEDNVQVLHRDDGSSKNITLIDKKNIHNNRLQVINQYEVKQADGARHDNRYDVTILVNGFPLVHVELKRRGVAIREAFNQINRYQRDSFWAGCGLYEYVQIFVISNGTNTKYYSNSTRYNAIKDAKYGKTKK
;
A
#
# COMPACT_ATOMS: atom_id res chain seq x y z
N SER A 1 -3.67 -7.96 -12.34
CA SER A 1 -3.63 -7.93 -10.89
C SER A 1 -3.06 -9.23 -10.33
N ASP A 2 -2.45 -9.15 -9.30
CA ASP A 2 -1.35 -9.91 -8.71
C ASP A 2 -1.75 -11.10 -7.84
N LEU A 3 -2.98 -11.65 -8.04
CA LEU A 3 -3.42 -12.93 -7.51
C LEU A 3 -2.41 -14.04 -7.84
N SER A 4 -1.93 -14.08 -9.10
CA SER A 4 -0.97 -15.09 -9.55
C SER A 4 0.34 -15.09 -8.75
N GLN A 5 0.77 -13.96 -8.22
CA GLN A 5 1.99 -13.87 -7.41
C GLN A 5 1.79 -14.48 -6.01
N LEU A 6 0.61 -14.26 -5.41
CA LEU A 6 0.26 -14.93 -4.16
C LEU A 6 0.05 -16.44 -4.34
N GLU A 7 -0.56 -16.85 -5.44
CA GLU A 7 -0.73 -18.26 -5.79
C GLU A 7 0.63 -18.96 -5.94
N GLU A 8 1.55 -18.32 -6.68
CA GLU A 8 2.91 -18.84 -6.85
C GLU A 8 3.66 -18.96 -5.52
N LEU A 9 3.62 -17.91 -4.69
CA LEU A 9 4.29 -17.90 -3.39
C LEU A 9 3.77 -19.01 -2.46
N ASN A 10 2.46 -19.26 -2.49
CA ASN A 10 1.80 -20.21 -1.59
C ASN A 10 1.61 -21.61 -2.19
N HIS A 11 2.02 -21.82 -3.45
CA HIS A 11 1.74 -23.05 -4.20
C HIS A 11 0.27 -23.47 -4.07
N TYR A 12 -0.63 -22.48 -4.24
CA TYR A 12 -2.06 -22.65 -4.05
C TYR A 12 -2.86 -21.82 -5.05
N GLN A 13 -3.83 -22.43 -5.67
CA GLN A 13 -4.74 -21.78 -6.61
C GLN A 13 -6.07 -21.49 -5.91
N PHE A 14 -6.44 -20.21 -5.84
CA PHE A 14 -7.70 -19.80 -5.26
C PHE A 14 -8.86 -20.08 -6.22
N SER A 15 -10.02 -20.46 -5.68
CA SER A 15 -11.25 -20.29 -6.44
C SER A 15 -11.63 -18.80 -6.51
N ASP A 16 -12.52 -18.44 -7.44
CA ASP A 16 -13.02 -17.06 -7.55
C ASP A 16 -13.69 -16.61 -6.23
N THR A 17 -14.42 -17.48 -5.57
CA THR A 17 -15.12 -17.21 -4.30
C THR A 17 -14.10 -17.01 -3.18
N GLU A 18 -13.16 -17.93 -3.03
CA GLU A 18 -12.09 -17.85 -2.03
C GLU A 18 -11.28 -16.54 -2.21
N TRP A 19 -10.94 -16.18 -3.44
CA TRP A 19 -10.19 -14.95 -3.71
C TRP A 19 -11.00 -13.71 -3.36
N GLN A 20 -12.24 -13.61 -3.80
CA GLN A 20 -13.08 -12.45 -3.51
C GLN A 20 -13.25 -12.25 -2.00
N GLN A 21 -13.53 -13.32 -1.27
CA GLN A 21 -13.67 -13.27 0.19
C GLN A 21 -12.35 -12.92 0.87
N PHE A 22 -11.25 -13.58 0.52
CA PHE A 22 -9.94 -13.30 1.09
C PHE A 22 -9.47 -11.87 0.80
N PHE A 23 -9.73 -11.39 -0.41
CA PHE A 23 -9.39 -10.02 -0.78
C PHE A 23 -10.20 -9.01 0.05
N SER A 24 -11.52 -9.17 0.17
CA SER A 24 -12.37 -8.24 0.91
C SER A 24 -12.12 -8.26 2.41
N ASP A 25 -11.96 -9.44 2.98
CA ASP A 25 -11.94 -9.61 4.44
C ASP A 25 -10.53 -9.45 5.02
N VAL A 26 -9.50 -9.79 4.24
CA VAL A 26 -8.10 -9.81 4.71
C VAL A 26 -7.26 -8.72 4.07
N ILE A 27 -7.28 -8.60 2.74
CA ILE A 27 -6.39 -7.68 2.03
C ILE A 27 -6.94 -6.26 2.03
N ALA A 28 -8.18 -6.09 1.57
CA ALA A 28 -8.84 -4.80 1.40
C ALA A 28 -9.89 -4.52 2.48
N ASN A 29 -9.69 -5.03 3.69
CA ASN A 29 -10.63 -4.85 4.80
C ASN A 29 -10.85 -3.36 5.08
N PRO A 30 -12.08 -2.84 4.96
CA PRO A 30 -12.37 -1.42 5.13
C PRO A 30 -12.25 -0.93 6.57
N ASN A 31 -12.22 -1.83 7.54
CA ASN A 31 -12.05 -1.52 8.96
C ASN A 31 -10.58 -1.47 9.37
N GLU A 32 -9.66 -1.84 8.48
CA GLU A 32 -8.21 -1.81 8.72
C GLU A 32 -7.58 -0.63 8.00
N HIS A 33 -6.71 0.05 8.72
CA HIS A 33 -6.01 1.24 8.27
C HIS A 33 -4.50 1.02 8.24
N ILE A 34 -3.72 2.11 8.12
CA ILE A 34 -2.26 2.05 8.03
C ILE A 34 -1.62 1.22 9.16
N PRO A 35 -2.00 1.37 10.46
CA PRO A 35 -1.39 0.58 11.52
C PRO A 35 -1.60 -0.92 11.36
N GLU A 36 -2.84 -1.35 11.13
CA GLU A 36 -3.22 -2.76 11.01
C GLU A 36 -2.60 -3.39 9.75
N LYS A 37 -2.63 -2.69 8.62
CA LYS A 37 -1.99 -3.12 7.38
C LYS A 37 -0.47 -3.18 7.50
N THR A 38 0.13 -2.26 8.25
CA THR A 38 1.57 -2.30 8.54
C THR A 38 1.92 -3.51 9.40
N GLN A 39 1.18 -3.77 10.46
CA GLN A 39 1.35 -4.94 11.31
C GLN A 39 1.22 -6.23 10.49
N LYS A 40 0.22 -6.30 9.62
CA LYS A 40 -0.01 -7.44 8.73
C LYS A 40 1.20 -7.75 7.82
N ILE A 41 1.89 -6.73 7.31
CA ILE A 41 3.10 -6.93 6.49
C ILE A 41 4.33 -7.22 7.35
N GLN A 42 4.49 -6.51 8.47
CA GLN A 42 5.71 -6.58 9.25
C GLN A 42 5.74 -7.71 10.28
N GLU A 43 4.59 -8.07 10.84
CA GLU A 43 4.49 -9.05 11.94
C GLU A 43 3.65 -10.25 11.53
N ASP A 44 2.41 -10.03 11.10
CA ASP A 44 1.40 -11.04 10.86
C ASP A 44 1.28 -11.40 9.37
N ASN A 45 2.41 -11.66 8.73
CA ASN A 45 2.49 -11.88 7.27
C ASN A 45 1.88 -13.22 6.80
N VAL A 46 1.37 -14.03 7.69
CA VAL A 46 0.62 -15.25 7.40
C VAL A 46 -0.83 -15.05 7.83
N GLN A 47 -1.74 -15.15 6.87
CA GLN A 47 -3.17 -14.94 7.09
C GLN A 47 -3.95 -16.22 6.82
N VAL A 48 -5.12 -16.35 7.44
CA VAL A 48 -5.97 -17.54 7.28
C VAL A 48 -6.96 -17.34 6.14
N LEU A 49 -6.93 -18.25 5.19
CA LEU A 49 -7.96 -18.43 4.17
C LEU A 49 -8.99 -19.45 4.64
N HIS A 50 -10.26 -19.11 4.59
CA HIS A 50 -11.35 -20.07 4.72
C HIS A 50 -11.71 -20.60 3.33
N ARG A 51 -11.57 -21.92 3.14
CA ARG A 51 -11.75 -22.56 1.84
C ARG A 51 -13.21 -22.92 1.60
N ASP A 52 -13.55 -23.08 0.32
CA ASP A 52 -14.92 -23.47 -0.10
C ASP A 52 -15.36 -24.82 0.48
N ASP A 53 -14.42 -25.72 0.80
CA ASP A 53 -14.70 -27.02 1.43
C ASP A 53 -14.86 -26.94 2.97
N GLY A 54 -14.82 -25.74 3.54
CA GLY A 54 -14.92 -25.49 4.98
C GLY A 54 -13.61 -25.69 5.75
N SER A 55 -12.54 -26.10 5.11
CA SER A 55 -11.21 -26.16 5.72
C SER A 55 -10.54 -24.78 5.75
N SER A 56 -9.40 -24.68 6.43
CA SER A 56 -8.61 -23.45 6.48
C SER A 56 -7.20 -23.69 5.93
N LYS A 57 -6.63 -22.67 5.31
CA LYS A 57 -5.26 -22.68 4.82
C LYS A 57 -4.52 -21.38 5.21
N ASN A 58 -3.28 -21.52 5.62
CA ASN A 58 -2.41 -20.39 5.85
C ASN A 58 -1.88 -19.84 4.52
N ILE A 59 -2.02 -18.56 4.31
CA ILE A 59 -1.56 -17.83 3.13
C ILE A 59 -0.49 -16.82 3.58
N THR A 60 0.72 -17.01 3.06
CA THR A 60 1.84 -16.10 3.27
C THR A 60 1.70 -14.91 2.32
N LEU A 61 1.63 -13.70 2.85
CA LEU A 61 1.57 -12.47 2.05
C LEU A 61 2.97 -12.05 1.57
N ILE A 62 3.95 -12.11 2.47
CA ILE A 62 5.35 -11.77 2.22
C ILE A 62 6.23 -12.83 2.87
N ASP A 63 7.14 -13.44 2.12
CA ASP A 63 8.14 -14.35 2.68
C ASP A 63 9.31 -13.55 3.25
N LYS A 64 9.34 -13.39 4.56
CA LYS A 64 10.39 -12.67 5.28
C LYS A 64 11.63 -13.52 5.54
N LYS A 65 11.51 -14.84 5.48
CA LYS A 65 12.62 -15.78 5.71
C LYS A 65 13.45 -15.96 4.46
N ASN A 66 12.78 -16.08 3.33
CA ASN A 66 13.42 -16.29 2.04
C ASN A 66 12.95 -15.21 1.05
N ILE A 67 13.60 -14.06 1.13
CA ILE A 67 13.19 -12.86 0.38
C ILE A 67 13.14 -13.06 -1.14
N HIS A 68 13.93 -14.00 -1.66
CA HIS A 68 13.98 -14.33 -3.10
C HIS A 68 12.72 -15.04 -3.61
N ASN A 69 11.88 -15.57 -2.71
CA ASN A 69 10.58 -16.13 -3.08
C ASN A 69 9.55 -15.07 -3.44
N ASN A 70 9.79 -13.82 -3.03
CA ASN A 70 8.88 -12.72 -3.33
C ASN A 70 9.08 -12.20 -4.75
N ARG A 71 7.99 -11.82 -5.39
CA ARG A 71 7.99 -11.17 -6.69
C ARG A 71 7.98 -9.65 -6.54
N LEU A 72 8.95 -9.01 -7.17
CA LEU A 72 9.04 -7.54 -7.23
C LEU A 72 8.47 -7.05 -8.57
N GLN A 73 7.64 -6.01 -8.50
CA GLN A 73 7.08 -5.36 -9.67
C GLN A 73 7.17 -3.84 -9.49
N VAL A 74 7.48 -3.14 -10.58
CA VAL A 74 7.49 -1.68 -10.61
C VAL A 74 6.39 -1.21 -11.53
N ILE A 75 5.48 -0.40 -11.01
CA ILE A 75 4.45 0.27 -11.79
C ILE A 75 4.84 1.73 -11.95
N ASN A 76 4.87 2.19 -13.19
CA ASN A 76 5.13 3.57 -13.54
C ASN A 76 3.82 4.25 -13.96
N GLN A 77 3.58 5.45 -13.45
CA GLN A 77 2.43 6.29 -13.80
C GLN A 77 1.08 5.61 -13.63
N TYR A 78 0.86 4.97 -12.49
CA TYR A 78 -0.43 4.35 -12.19
C TYR A 78 -1.52 5.42 -11.98
N GLU A 79 -2.57 5.34 -12.79
CA GLU A 79 -3.71 6.23 -12.71
C GLU A 79 -4.84 5.59 -11.89
N VAL A 80 -5.28 6.28 -10.85
CA VAL A 80 -6.49 5.92 -10.10
C VAL A 80 -7.62 6.82 -10.56
N LYS A 81 -8.56 6.25 -11.31
CA LYS A 81 -9.81 6.92 -11.65
C LYS A 81 -10.69 6.96 -10.40
N GLN A 82 -11.09 8.14 -10.01
CA GLN A 82 -12.06 8.29 -8.93
C GLN A 82 -13.47 8.06 -9.44
N ALA A 83 -14.32 7.46 -8.59
CA ALA A 83 -15.75 7.38 -8.86
C ALA A 83 -16.35 8.80 -8.95
N ASP A 84 -17.41 8.94 -9.75
CA ASP A 84 -18.07 10.20 -10.11
C ASP A 84 -18.12 11.24 -8.99
N GLY A 85 -17.51 12.40 -9.23
CA GLY A 85 -17.61 13.59 -8.37
C GLY A 85 -16.30 14.18 -7.85
N ALA A 86 -15.16 13.54 -8.01
CA ALA A 86 -13.87 14.09 -7.58
C ALA A 86 -13.18 14.87 -8.73
N ARG A 87 -12.55 15.98 -8.35
CA ARG A 87 -12.07 17.00 -9.29
C ARG A 87 -10.85 16.60 -10.14
N HIS A 88 -10.11 15.55 -9.83
CA HIS A 88 -8.90 15.16 -10.59
C HIS A 88 -8.56 13.68 -10.39
N ASP A 89 -8.26 13.00 -11.50
CA ASP A 89 -7.58 11.70 -11.49
C ASP A 89 -6.19 11.88 -10.87
N ASN A 90 -5.81 10.99 -9.94
CA ASN A 90 -4.49 10.99 -9.36
C ASN A 90 -3.58 10.01 -10.10
N ARG A 91 -2.41 10.50 -10.50
CA ARG A 91 -1.38 9.72 -11.14
C ARG A 91 -0.18 9.59 -10.21
N TYR A 92 0.12 8.36 -9.84
CA TYR A 92 1.28 8.02 -9.01
C TYR A 92 2.50 7.83 -9.88
N ASP A 93 3.63 8.47 -9.55
CA ASP A 93 4.80 8.45 -10.42
C ASP A 93 5.41 7.05 -10.51
N VAL A 94 5.84 6.48 -9.39
CA VAL A 94 6.37 5.10 -9.34
C VAL A 94 5.91 4.41 -8.08
N THR A 95 5.45 3.16 -8.23
CA THR A 95 5.11 2.31 -7.09
C THR A 95 5.84 0.98 -7.23
N ILE A 96 6.50 0.54 -6.16
CA ILE A 96 7.14 -0.77 -6.08
C ILE A 96 6.22 -1.69 -5.29
N LEU A 97 5.87 -2.80 -5.93
CA LEU A 97 5.03 -3.85 -5.35
C LEU A 97 5.89 -5.05 -4.98
N VAL A 98 5.49 -5.71 -3.90
CA VAL A 98 6.00 -7.03 -3.52
C VAL A 98 4.80 -7.97 -3.40
N ASN A 99 4.78 -9.03 -4.18
CA ASN A 99 3.64 -9.95 -4.27
C ASN A 99 2.29 -9.24 -4.49
N GLY A 100 2.30 -8.15 -5.26
CA GLY A 100 1.12 -7.33 -5.52
C GLY A 100 0.79 -6.25 -4.46
N PHE A 101 1.46 -6.26 -3.32
CA PHE A 101 1.29 -5.22 -2.30
C PHE A 101 2.15 -3.99 -2.60
N PRO A 102 1.58 -2.78 -2.68
CA PRO A 102 2.35 -1.55 -2.86
C PRO A 102 3.11 -1.22 -1.58
N LEU A 103 4.41 -1.48 -1.54
CA LEU A 103 5.21 -1.27 -0.34
C LEU A 103 6.05 -0.01 -0.38
N VAL A 104 6.41 0.48 -1.58
CA VAL A 104 7.17 1.72 -1.73
C VAL A 104 6.49 2.61 -2.76
N HIS A 105 6.30 3.86 -2.39
CA HIS A 105 5.84 4.90 -3.32
C HIS A 105 6.92 5.95 -3.52
N VAL A 106 7.21 6.26 -4.78
CA VAL A 106 8.22 7.25 -5.18
C VAL A 106 7.53 8.39 -5.92
N GLU A 107 7.71 9.60 -5.44
CA GLU A 107 7.23 10.83 -6.09
C GLU A 107 8.42 11.62 -6.65
N LEU A 108 8.35 11.92 -7.93
CA LEU A 108 9.42 12.57 -8.67
C LEU A 108 9.05 14.00 -9.07
N LYS A 109 10.02 14.89 -8.97
CA LYS A 109 9.89 16.27 -9.45
C LYS A 109 11.05 16.63 -10.37
N ARG A 110 10.87 17.61 -11.22
CA ARG A 110 11.93 18.16 -12.06
C ARG A 110 12.98 18.84 -11.20
N ARG A 111 14.22 18.87 -11.70
CA ARG A 111 15.29 19.69 -11.11
C ARG A 111 14.82 21.14 -10.94
N GLY A 112 15.19 21.76 -9.83
CA GLY A 112 14.80 23.14 -9.52
C GLY A 112 13.46 23.27 -8.80
N VAL A 113 12.61 22.24 -8.82
CA VAL A 113 11.36 22.22 -8.02
C VAL A 113 11.70 21.85 -6.59
N ALA A 114 11.11 22.59 -5.65
CA ALA A 114 11.33 22.32 -4.23
C ALA A 114 10.82 20.92 -3.86
N ILE A 115 11.62 20.15 -3.14
CA ILE A 115 11.26 18.79 -2.71
C ILE A 115 9.99 18.77 -1.84
N ARG A 116 9.67 19.89 -1.20
CA ARG A 116 8.45 20.09 -0.43
C ARG A 116 7.17 19.92 -1.27
N GLU A 117 7.24 20.23 -2.56
CA GLU A 117 6.09 20.06 -3.45
C GLU A 117 5.77 18.58 -3.67
N ALA A 118 6.78 17.71 -3.78
CA ALA A 118 6.59 16.26 -3.82
C ALA A 118 5.92 15.75 -2.54
N PHE A 119 6.37 16.24 -1.40
CA PHE A 119 5.76 15.90 -0.10
C PHE A 119 4.29 16.33 -0.02
N ASN A 120 3.98 17.54 -0.46
CA ASN A 120 2.61 18.06 -0.49
C ASN A 120 1.72 17.26 -1.43
N GLN A 121 2.26 16.75 -2.54
CA GLN A 121 1.54 15.90 -3.48
C GLN A 121 1.18 14.55 -2.86
N ILE A 122 2.12 13.89 -2.19
CA ILE A 122 1.83 12.65 -1.44
C ILE A 122 0.77 12.92 -0.36
N ASN A 123 0.82 14.06 0.33
CA ASN A 123 -0.20 14.45 1.31
C ASN A 123 -1.59 14.59 0.70
N ARG A 124 -1.67 15.12 -0.52
CA ARG A 124 -2.92 15.22 -1.26
C ARG A 124 -3.44 13.83 -1.64
N TYR A 125 -2.60 12.95 -2.18
CA TYR A 125 -2.98 11.60 -2.55
C TYR A 125 -3.56 10.80 -1.38
N GLN A 126 -2.96 10.88 -0.19
CA GLN A 126 -3.49 10.21 0.98
C GLN A 126 -4.87 10.70 1.38
N ARG A 127 -5.10 11.99 1.26
CA ARG A 127 -6.38 12.60 1.62
C ARG A 127 -7.47 12.23 0.62
N ASP A 128 -7.11 12.20 -0.66
CA ASP A 128 -8.08 12.24 -1.74
C ASP A 128 -8.21 10.89 -2.48
N SER A 129 -7.22 10.01 -2.44
CA SER A 129 -7.21 8.83 -3.32
C SER A 129 -6.59 7.54 -2.79
N PHE A 130 -5.85 7.53 -1.70
CA PHE A 130 -5.35 6.25 -1.14
C PHE A 130 -6.48 5.32 -0.68
N TRP A 131 -7.64 5.89 -0.44
CA TRP A 131 -8.89 5.20 -0.13
C TRP A 131 -9.73 4.88 -1.36
N ALA A 132 -9.49 5.59 -2.47
CA ALA A 132 -10.23 5.35 -3.70
C ALA A 132 -9.85 3.98 -4.28
N GLY A 133 -10.81 3.10 -4.37
CA GLY A 133 -10.66 1.79 -4.96
C GLY A 133 -10.66 0.65 -3.97
N CYS A 134 -9.76 0.51 -3.03
CA CYS A 134 -9.75 -0.60 -2.06
C CYS A 134 -8.78 -0.40 -0.90
N GLY A 135 -8.25 0.81 -0.68
CA GLY A 135 -7.32 1.08 0.42
C GLY A 135 -5.96 0.36 0.33
N LEU A 136 -5.58 -0.19 -0.83
CA LEU A 136 -4.31 -0.91 -0.99
C LEU A 136 -3.09 -0.02 -0.78
N TYR A 137 -3.16 1.27 -1.10
CA TYR A 137 -2.05 2.20 -0.87
C TYR A 137 -1.73 2.46 0.61
N GLU A 138 -2.57 2.01 1.51
CA GLU A 138 -2.27 2.02 2.94
C GLU A 138 -1.23 0.96 3.36
N TYR A 139 -0.94 0.01 2.48
CA TYR A 139 0.19 -0.92 2.65
C TYR A 139 1.55 -0.28 2.40
N VAL A 140 1.61 0.91 1.81
CA VAL A 140 2.88 1.59 1.54
C VAL A 140 3.65 1.83 2.84
N GLN A 141 4.84 1.23 2.93
CA GLN A 141 5.71 1.28 4.10
C GLN A 141 6.71 2.44 4.02
N ILE A 142 7.18 2.75 2.81
CA ILE A 142 8.23 3.75 2.57
C ILE A 142 7.76 4.70 1.48
N PHE A 143 7.90 5.98 1.75
CA PHE A 143 7.72 7.07 0.79
C PHE A 143 9.08 7.65 0.44
N VAL A 144 9.35 7.76 -0.85
CA VAL A 144 10.55 8.39 -1.40
C VAL A 144 10.14 9.61 -2.21
N ILE A 145 10.81 10.73 -2.01
CA ILE A 145 10.60 11.96 -2.76
C ILE A 145 11.93 12.42 -3.34
N SER A 146 11.95 12.74 -4.64
CA SER A 146 13.16 13.16 -5.33
C SER A 146 12.90 14.25 -6.37
N ASN A 147 13.84 15.19 -6.49
CA ASN A 147 13.84 16.18 -7.57
C ASN A 147 15.09 16.08 -8.48
N GLY A 148 15.77 14.93 -8.43
CA GLY A 148 16.98 14.69 -9.20
C GLY A 148 18.25 15.38 -8.65
N THR A 149 18.12 16.24 -7.64
CA THR A 149 19.24 16.87 -6.91
C THR A 149 19.25 16.38 -5.46
N ASN A 150 18.08 16.34 -4.83
CA ASN A 150 17.89 15.88 -3.47
C ASN A 150 16.90 14.72 -3.46
N THR A 151 17.17 13.73 -2.61
CA THR A 151 16.26 12.62 -2.35
C THR A 151 16.06 12.48 -0.85
N LYS A 152 14.83 12.35 -0.44
CA LYS A 152 14.44 12.09 0.95
C LYS A 152 13.49 10.90 1.00
N TYR A 153 13.49 10.19 2.11
CA TYR A 153 12.55 9.12 2.38
C TYR A 153 12.04 9.17 3.81
N TYR A 154 10.89 8.60 4.04
CA TYR A 154 10.29 8.49 5.37
C TYR A 154 9.35 7.29 5.43
N SER A 155 9.15 6.74 6.62
CA SER A 155 8.23 5.63 6.85
C SER A 155 6.78 6.11 6.98
N ASN A 156 5.84 5.21 6.71
CA ASN A 156 4.43 5.46 6.94
C ASN A 156 4.09 5.74 8.41
N SER A 157 4.77 5.11 9.36
CA SER A 157 4.58 5.34 10.79
C SER A 157 5.00 6.75 11.21
N THR A 158 6.14 7.25 10.71
CA THR A 158 6.57 8.65 10.94
C THR A 158 5.49 9.62 10.46
N ARG A 159 4.92 9.35 9.30
CA ARG A 159 3.88 10.18 8.73
C ARG A 159 2.57 10.07 9.50
N TYR A 160 2.14 8.86 9.85
CA TYR A 160 0.93 8.64 10.64
C TYR A 160 1.00 9.41 11.97
N ASN A 161 2.12 9.34 12.66
CA ASN A 161 2.35 10.08 13.89
C ASN A 161 2.32 11.60 13.67
N ALA A 162 2.96 12.10 12.60
CA ALA A 162 2.94 13.52 12.27
C ALA A 162 1.52 14.04 11.98
N ILE A 163 0.68 13.25 11.30
CA ILE A 163 -0.73 13.59 11.04
C ILE A 163 -1.53 13.57 12.35
N LYS A 164 -1.32 12.56 13.18
CA LYS A 164 -1.97 12.43 14.49
C LYS A 164 -1.62 13.63 15.37
N ASP A 165 -0.36 13.99 15.44
CA ASP A 165 0.11 15.15 16.23
C ASP A 165 -0.46 16.48 15.69
N ALA A 166 -0.58 16.63 14.37
CA ALA A 166 -1.20 17.79 13.75
C ALA A 166 -2.70 17.91 14.05
N LYS A 167 -3.41 16.76 14.14
CA LYS A 167 -4.84 16.72 14.47
C LYS A 167 -5.11 16.91 15.97
N TYR A 168 -4.28 16.31 16.81
CA TYR A 168 -4.51 16.21 18.25
C TYR A 168 -3.50 16.99 19.11
N GLY A 169 -2.37 17.41 18.55
CA GLY A 169 -1.23 18.02 19.24
C GLY A 169 -1.31 19.51 19.48
N LYS A 170 -2.41 20.17 19.18
CA LYS A 170 -2.60 21.61 19.50
C LYS A 170 -3.20 21.86 20.89
N THR A 171 -3.12 20.92 21.79
CA THR A 171 -3.34 21.17 23.21
C THR A 171 -1.98 21.24 23.91
N LYS A 172 -1.14 22.20 23.53
CA LYS A 172 -0.10 22.65 24.45
C LYS A 172 -0.76 23.60 25.45
N LYS A 173 -0.87 23.13 26.67
CA LYS A 173 -1.01 23.99 27.85
C LYS A 173 0.16 24.96 27.91
#